data_a248a5d940537a5e3abfd6de3b175b81
#
_entry.id   a248a5d940537a5e3abfd6de3b175b81
#
_cell.length_a   1.000
_cell.length_b   1.000
_cell.length_c   1.000
_cell.angle_alpha   90.00
_cell.angle_beta   90.00
_cell.angle_gamma   90.00
#
_symmetry.space_group_name_H-M   'P 1'
#
loop_
_entity.id
_entity.type
_entity.pdbx_description
1 polymer ?
#
loop_
_entity_poly.entity_id
_entity_poly.type
_entity_poly.pdbx_seq_one_letter_code
_entity_poly.pdbx_strand_id
1 'polypeptide(L)'
;MSVTEIRQLVNWFRVHNEVQVRRNEATEKLTLEQVMALLYYVQGMHLAVFDTVAFADDILACERGVAIQTVATQFYATAGLIDDLDEAVIADHDAIEADPQLAAIVHTVQAFADGRSIIRLITRLSTERPWMETPQNQVILPGLMADYFRKLVQVIE
;
A
#
# COMPACT_ATOMS: atom_id res chain seq x y z
N MET A 1 2.10 -20.38 5.85
CA MET A 1 1.65 -19.50 4.76
C MET A 1 2.81 -18.60 4.34
N SER A 2 3.18 -18.62 3.08
CA SER A 2 4.27 -17.79 2.59
C SER A 2 3.86 -16.33 2.53
N VAL A 3 4.77 -15.46 2.95
CA VAL A 3 4.58 -14.01 2.90
C VAL A 3 4.85 -13.55 1.47
N THR A 4 4.02 -12.66 0.96
CA THR A 4 4.18 -12.12 -0.38
C THR A 4 5.40 -11.19 -0.44
N GLU A 5 6.12 -11.22 -1.56
CA GLU A 5 7.16 -10.24 -1.79
C GLU A 5 6.54 -8.87 -2.05
N ILE A 6 7.00 -7.88 -1.32
CA ILE A 6 6.44 -6.53 -1.37
C ILE A 6 6.56 -5.92 -2.78
N ARG A 7 7.58 -6.31 -3.55
CA ARG A 7 7.74 -5.88 -4.94
C ARG A 7 6.50 -6.18 -5.78
N GLN A 8 5.90 -7.36 -5.59
CA GLN A 8 4.72 -7.75 -6.34
C GLN A 8 3.54 -6.83 -6.06
N LEU A 9 3.36 -6.45 -4.80
CA LEU A 9 2.30 -5.51 -4.41
C LEU A 9 2.53 -4.13 -5.01
N VAL A 10 3.77 -3.62 -4.98
CA VAL A 10 4.10 -2.35 -5.62
C VAL A 10 3.78 -2.40 -7.11
N ASN A 11 4.16 -3.48 -7.78
CA ASN A 11 3.93 -3.63 -9.21
C ASN A 11 2.44 -3.74 -9.55
N TRP A 12 1.64 -4.33 -8.67
CA TRP A 12 0.18 -4.33 -8.84
C TRP A 12 -0.36 -2.90 -8.90
N PHE A 13 0.04 -2.05 -7.96
CA PHE A 13 -0.41 -0.65 -7.94
C PHE A 13 0.10 0.13 -9.14
N ARG A 14 1.33 -0.15 -9.60
CA ARG A 14 1.89 0.49 -10.81
C ARG A 14 1.05 0.20 -12.05
N VAL A 15 0.72 -1.07 -12.26
CA VAL A 15 -0.10 -1.48 -13.42
C VAL A 15 -1.50 -0.87 -13.32
N HIS A 16 -2.12 -0.93 -12.15
CA HIS A 16 -3.45 -0.36 -11.95
C HIS A 16 -3.45 1.14 -12.26
N ASN A 17 -2.47 1.86 -11.74
CA ASN A 17 -2.37 3.32 -11.96
C ASN A 17 -2.14 3.65 -13.43
N GLU A 18 -1.32 2.88 -14.14
CA GLU A 18 -1.10 3.10 -15.57
C GLU A 18 -2.40 2.96 -16.35
N VAL A 19 -3.20 1.95 -16.04
CA VAL A 19 -4.50 1.76 -16.69
C VAL A 19 -5.40 2.97 -16.43
N GLN A 20 -5.43 3.49 -15.21
CA GLN A 20 -6.24 4.66 -14.86
C GLN A 20 -5.76 5.91 -15.58
N VAL A 21 -4.46 6.13 -15.68
CA VAL A 21 -3.87 7.28 -16.35
C VAL A 21 -4.20 7.25 -17.85
N ARG A 22 -4.16 6.06 -18.47
CA ARG A 22 -4.51 5.90 -19.88
C ARG A 22 -5.98 6.20 -20.15
N ARG A 23 -6.87 5.91 -19.19
CA ARG A 23 -8.30 6.16 -19.31
C ARG A 23 -8.68 7.61 -19.05
N ASN A 24 -7.92 8.27 -18.18
CA ASN A 24 -8.22 9.64 -17.74
C ASN A 24 -6.93 10.38 -17.45
N GLU A 25 -6.57 11.34 -18.30
CA GLU A 25 -5.34 12.13 -18.18
C GLU A 25 -5.29 12.94 -16.88
N ALA A 26 -6.44 13.24 -16.27
CA ALA A 26 -6.49 13.95 -15.00
C ALA A 26 -6.09 13.07 -13.80
N THR A 27 -5.93 11.76 -13.99
CA THR A 27 -5.51 10.85 -12.94
C THR A 27 -4.06 11.16 -12.52
N GLU A 28 -3.84 11.31 -11.21
CA GLU A 28 -2.49 11.51 -10.69
C GLU A 28 -1.63 10.28 -10.94
N LYS A 29 -0.39 10.52 -11.37
CA LYS A 29 0.59 9.44 -11.52
C LYS A 29 1.06 8.97 -10.16
N LEU A 30 1.17 7.65 -10.01
CA LEU A 30 1.59 7.04 -8.76
C LEU A 30 2.98 7.53 -8.35
N THR A 31 3.13 7.93 -7.10
CA THR A 31 4.39 8.35 -6.51
C THR A 31 4.87 7.31 -5.50
N LEU A 32 6.16 7.37 -5.16
CA LEU A 32 6.73 6.50 -4.13
C LEU A 32 6.02 6.70 -2.79
N GLU A 33 5.78 7.94 -2.39
CA GLU A 33 5.09 8.24 -1.14
C GLU A 33 3.68 7.64 -1.11
N GLN A 34 2.97 7.74 -2.23
CA GLN A 34 1.62 7.20 -2.34
C GLN A 34 1.62 5.68 -2.24
N VAL A 35 2.53 5.00 -2.94
CA VAL A 35 2.54 3.54 -2.91
C VAL A 35 2.90 3.02 -1.51
N MET A 36 3.79 3.70 -0.79
CA MET A 36 4.10 3.30 0.59
C MET A 36 2.90 3.49 1.51
N ALA A 37 2.12 4.56 1.33
CA ALA A 37 0.87 4.75 2.07
C ALA A 37 -0.15 3.66 1.75
N LEU A 38 -0.29 3.30 0.47
CA LEU A 38 -1.18 2.21 0.06
C LEU A 38 -0.76 0.88 0.67
N LEU A 39 0.53 0.62 0.74
CA LEU A 39 1.04 -0.62 1.36
C LEU A 39 0.77 -0.67 2.87
N TYR A 40 0.80 0.47 3.55
CA TYR A 40 0.38 0.55 4.94
C TYR A 40 -1.08 0.06 5.08
N TYR A 41 -1.97 0.52 4.21
CA TYR A 41 -3.36 0.08 4.23
C TYR A 41 -3.51 -1.39 3.85
N VAL A 42 -2.72 -1.88 2.90
CA VAL A 42 -2.70 -3.32 2.54
C VAL A 42 -2.33 -4.15 3.78
N GLN A 43 -1.26 -3.78 4.46
CA GLN A 43 -0.81 -4.51 5.64
C GLN A 43 -1.86 -4.49 6.75
N GLY A 44 -2.42 -3.32 7.03
CA GLY A 44 -3.45 -3.17 8.07
C GLY A 44 -4.71 -3.97 7.77
N MET A 45 -5.21 -3.91 6.55
CA MET A 45 -6.39 -4.65 6.13
C MET A 45 -6.14 -6.16 6.16
N HIS A 46 -4.95 -6.59 5.71
CA HIS A 46 -4.60 -8.02 5.71
C HIS A 46 -4.53 -8.57 7.14
N LEU A 47 -3.94 -7.81 8.06
CA LEU A 47 -3.91 -8.19 9.47
C LEU A 47 -5.32 -8.26 10.07
N ALA A 48 -6.18 -7.31 9.72
CA ALA A 48 -7.56 -7.27 10.23
C ALA A 48 -8.39 -8.44 9.72
N VAL A 49 -8.28 -8.78 8.44
CA VAL A 49 -9.15 -9.78 7.81
C VAL A 49 -8.60 -11.20 7.97
N PHE A 50 -7.29 -11.37 7.82
CA PHE A 50 -6.67 -12.70 7.78
C PHE A 50 -5.78 -13.00 8.99
N ASP A 51 -5.56 -12.03 9.86
CA ASP A 51 -4.73 -12.15 11.08
C ASP A 51 -3.27 -12.52 10.80
N THR A 52 -2.80 -12.21 9.60
CA THR A 52 -1.41 -12.42 9.18
C THR A 52 -0.92 -11.22 8.40
N VAL A 53 0.41 -11.06 8.32
CA VAL A 53 1.00 -9.97 7.51
C VAL A 53 0.95 -10.33 6.03
N ALA A 54 0.72 -9.33 5.19
CA ALA A 54 0.80 -9.50 3.74
C ALA A 54 2.25 -9.57 3.28
N PHE A 55 3.14 -8.83 3.95
CA PHE A 55 4.56 -8.79 3.66
C PHE A 55 5.34 -8.64 4.96
N ALA A 56 6.61 -9.05 4.93
CA ALA A 56 7.45 -9.07 6.14
C ALA A 56 8.17 -7.74 6.42
N ASP A 57 8.20 -6.84 5.44
CA ASP A 57 8.96 -5.59 5.51
C ASP A 57 8.39 -4.65 6.57
N ASP A 58 9.27 -3.94 7.29
CA ASP A 58 8.88 -3.00 8.32
C ASP A 58 8.34 -1.71 7.73
N ILE A 59 7.33 -1.15 8.38
CA ILE A 59 6.75 0.16 8.05
C ILE A 59 7.14 1.12 9.15
N LEU A 60 7.79 2.23 8.78
CA LEU A 60 8.22 3.26 9.73
C LEU A 60 7.27 4.46 9.68
N ALA A 61 6.96 5.03 10.84
CA ALA A 61 6.24 6.29 10.91
C ALA A 61 7.21 7.43 10.58
N CYS A 62 6.83 8.27 9.63
CA CYS A 62 7.65 9.39 9.18
C CYS A 62 6.85 10.68 9.23
N GLU A 63 7.54 11.81 9.11
CA GLU A 63 6.91 13.13 9.14
C GLU A 63 5.79 13.25 8.10
N ARG A 64 5.97 12.65 6.92
CA ARG A 64 4.99 12.71 5.82
C ARG A 64 4.39 11.34 5.54
N GLY A 65 3.84 10.70 6.56
CA GLY A 65 3.19 9.42 6.39
C GLY A 65 4.08 8.27 6.83
N VAL A 66 4.36 7.33 5.94
CA VAL A 66 5.12 6.13 6.27
C VAL A 66 6.24 5.90 5.26
N ALA A 67 7.28 5.18 5.70
CA ALA A 67 8.37 4.75 4.84
C ALA A 67 8.58 3.24 4.99
N ILE A 68 8.82 2.58 3.86
CA ILE A 68 9.16 1.17 3.81
C ILE A 68 10.52 1.11 3.11
N GLN A 69 11.58 0.83 3.88
CA GLN A 69 12.96 0.95 3.41
C GLN A 69 13.23 0.14 2.15
N THR A 70 12.73 -1.10 2.09
CA THR A 70 12.93 -1.96 0.93
C THR A 70 12.29 -1.37 -0.33
N VAL A 71 11.11 -0.78 -0.20
CA VAL A 71 10.43 -0.12 -1.33
C VAL A 71 11.19 1.13 -1.75
N ALA A 72 11.57 1.96 -0.80
CA ALA A 72 12.29 3.20 -1.08
C ALA A 72 13.63 2.90 -1.79
N THR A 73 14.35 1.88 -1.33
CA THR A 73 15.63 1.49 -1.92
C THR A 73 15.45 0.94 -3.33
N GLN A 74 14.47 0.07 -3.52
CA GLN A 74 14.26 -0.61 -4.80
C GLN A 74 13.74 0.35 -5.88
N PHE A 75 12.89 1.31 -5.51
CA PHE A 75 12.21 2.17 -6.48
C PHE A 75 12.69 3.62 -6.47
N TYR A 76 13.70 3.95 -5.66
CA TYR A 76 14.20 5.31 -5.52
C TYR A 76 14.67 5.92 -6.85
N ALA A 77 15.40 5.15 -7.66
CA ALA A 77 15.97 5.62 -8.91
C ALA A 77 15.00 5.48 -10.09
N THR A 78 13.79 4.96 -9.87
CA THR A 78 12.80 4.78 -10.92
C THR A 78 12.15 6.14 -11.22
N ALA A 79 12.35 6.64 -12.43
CA ALA A 79 11.79 7.92 -12.86
C ALA A 79 10.30 7.72 -13.19
N GLY A 80 9.44 7.87 -12.18
CA GLY A 80 8.03 7.58 -12.33
C GLY A 80 7.74 6.09 -12.16
N LEU A 81 6.80 5.78 -11.27
CA LEU A 81 6.47 4.38 -10.96
C LEU A 81 5.63 3.70 -12.05
N ILE A 82 5.10 4.46 -13.00
CA ILE A 82 4.26 3.89 -14.07
C ILE A 82 4.97 3.82 -15.41
N ASP A 83 6.20 4.32 -15.50
CA ASP A 83 6.97 4.27 -16.73
C ASP A 83 7.68 2.91 -16.83
N ASP A 84 7.88 2.43 -18.05
CA ASP A 84 8.65 1.21 -18.34
C ASP A 84 8.10 -0.05 -17.67
N LEU A 85 6.78 -0.25 -17.75
CA LEU A 85 6.16 -1.48 -17.26
C LEU A 85 6.44 -2.63 -18.23
N ASP A 86 7.35 -3.50 -17.85
CA ASP A 86 7.77 -4.65 -18.66
C ASP A 86 6.96 -5.92 -18.32
N GLU A 87 7.33 -7.04 -18.95
CA GLU A 87 6.68 -8.31 -18.73
C GLU A 87 6.80 -8.80 -17.30
N ALA A 88 7.92 -8.51 -16.61
CA ALA A 88 8.11 -8.90 -15.22
C ALA A 88 7.15 -8.16 -14.29
N VAL A 89 6.90 -6.89 -14.54
CA VAL A 89 5.95 -6.09 -13.77
C VAL A 89 4.53 -6.62 -13.97
N ILE A 90 4.16 -6.93 -15.20
CA ILE A 90 2.86 -7.50 -15.53
C ILE A 90 2.69 -8.88 -14.86
N ALA A 91 3.74 -9.70 -14.85
CA ALA A 91 3.70 -11.01 -14.19
C ALA A 91 3.47 -10.88 -12.69
N ASP A 92 4.09 -9.88 -12.04
CA ASP A 92 3.87 -9.60 -10.62
C ASP A 92 2.42 -9.20 -10.36
N HIS A 93 1.86 -8.33 -11.19
CA HIS A 93 0.46 -7.95 -11.12
C HIS A 93 -0.46 -9.17 -11.21
N ASP A 94 -0.20 -10.03 -12.20
CA ASP A 94 -1.02 -11.21 -12.44
C ASP A 94 -0.92 -12.22 -11.29
N ALA A 95 0.26 -12.33 -10.66
CA ALA A 95 0.44 -13.17 -9.48
C ALA A 95 -0.43 -12.73 -8.31
N ILE A 96 -0.54 -11.42 -8.08
CA ILE A 96 -1.41 -10.88 -7.02
C ILE A 96 -2.88 -11.14 -7.37
N GLU A 97 -3.28 -10.91 -8.62
CA GLU A 97 -4.66 -11.16 -9.06
C GLU A 97 -5.04 -12.63 -8.95
N ALA A 98 -4.09 -13.55 -9.10
CA ALA A 98 -4.32 -14.98 -8.99
C ALA A 98 -4.48 -15.45 -7.54
N ASP A 99 -4.10 -14.64 -6.56
CA ASP A 99 -4.26 -14.95 -5.13
C ASP A 99 -5.55 -14.31 -4.62
N PRO A 100 -6.61 -15.08 -4.32
CA PRO A 100 -7.91 -14.50 -3.96
C PRO A 100 -7.85 -13.59 -2.72
N GLN A 101 -7.03 -13.92 -1.73
CA GLN A 101 -6.91 -13.10 -0.52
C GLN A 101 -6.23 -11.78 -0.82
N LEU A 102 -5.10 -11.81 -1.50
CA LEU A 102 -4.36 -10.59 -1.85
C LEU A 102 -5.16 -9.74 -2.84
N ALA A 103 -5.79 -10.35 -3.84
CA ALA A 103 -6.62 -9.62 -4.79
C ALA A 103 -7.73 -8.85 -4.08
N ALA A 104 -8.43 -9.49 -3.15
CA ALA A 104 -9.49 -8.83 -2.37
C ALA A 104 -8.95 -7.62 -1.60
N ILE A 105 -7.79 -7.76 -0.98
CA ILE A 105 -7.18 -6.69 -0.19
C ILE A 105 -6.76 -5.52 -1.07
N VAL A 106 -6.01 -5.77 -2.16
CA VAL A 106 -5.53 -4.67 -3.00
C VAL A 106 -6.66 -3.93 -3.70
N HIS A 107 -7.71 -4.65 -4.13
CA HIS A 107 -8.88 -4.01 -4.74
C HIS A 107 -9.63 -3.14 -3.71
N THR A 108 -9.76 -3.61 -2.48
CA THR A 108 -10.40 -2.85 -1.41
C THR A 108 -9.61 -1.58 -1.09
N VAL A 109 -8.30 -1.69 -0.96
CA VAL A 109 -7.42 -0.55 -0.68
C VAL A 109 -7.47 0.46 -1.84
N GLN A 110 -7.43 -0.03 -3.08
CA GLN A 110 -7.50 0.85 -4.24
C GLN A 110 -8.82 1.60 -4.31
N ALA A 111 -9.93 0.91 -4.04
CA ALA A 111 -11.25 1.57 -4.00
C ALA A 111 -11.31 2.65 -2.92
N PHE A 112 -10.72 2.39 -1.76
CA PHE A 112 -10.60 3.38 -0.69
C PHE A 112 -9.78 4.59 -1.14
N ALA A 113 -8.70 4.37 -1.88
CA ALA A 113 -7.82 5.44 -2.35
C ALA A 113 -8.38 6.22 -3.54
N ASP A 114 -9.29 5.60 -4.31
CA ASP A 114 -9.86 6.24 -5.50
C ASP A 114 -10.59 7.53 -5.11
N GLY A 115 -10.34 8.57 -5.88
CA GLY A 115 -10.93 9.87 -5.65
C GLY A 115 -10.25 10.70 -4.55
N ARG A 116 -9.24 10.14 -3.88
CA ARG A 116 -8.44 10.88 -2.89
C ARG A 116 -7.10 11.29 -3.48
N SER A 117 -6.71 12.55 -3.28
CA SER A 117 -5.36 12.98 -3.63
C SER A 117 -4.34 12.35 -2.68
N ILE A 118 -3.07 12.33 -3.10
CA ILE A 118 -1.98 11.84 -2.26
C ILE A 118 -1.92 12.61 -0.92
N ILE A 119 -2.15 13.92 -0.97
CA ILE A 119 -2.15 14.76 0.24
C ILE A 119 -3.26 14.32 1.19
N ARG A 120 -4.46 14.05 0.69
CA ARG A 120 -5.58 13.59 1.51
C ARG A 120 -5.30 12.23 2.13
N LEU A 121 -4.71 11.32 1.36
CA LEU A 121 -4.38 9.98 1.85
C LEU A 121 -3.37 10.05 3.00
N ILE A 122 -2.30 10.82 2.82
CA ILE A 122 -1.26 10.99 3.85
C ILE A 122 -1.82 11.73 5.07
N THR A 123 -2.64 12.76 4.86
CA THR A 123 -3.28 13.49 5.96
C THR A 123 -4.15 12.56 6.80
N ARG A 124 -4.95 11.71 6.15
CA ARG A 124 -5.79 10.75 6.85
C ARG A 124 -4.95 9.75 7.65
N LEU A 125 -3.91 9.18 7.02
CA LEU A 125 -3.02 8.24 7.67
C LEU A 125 -2.40 8.84 8.94
N SER A 126 -2.04 10.11 8.89
CA SER A 126 -1.42 10.83 10.02
C SER A 126 -2.39 11.09 11.17
N THR A 127 -3.68 10.85 10.99
CA THR A 127 -4.67 10.95 12.07
C THR A 127 -4.99 9.59 12.68
N GLU A 128 -4.44 8.52 12.16
CA GLU A 128 -4.74 7.16 12.60
C GLU A 128 -3.80 6.72 13.72
N ARG A 129 -4.35 5.93 14.67
CA ARG A 129 -3.61 5.50 15.86
C ARG A 129 -2.27 4.85 15.55
N PRO A 130 -2.15 3.94 14.57
CA PRO A 130 -0.86 3.32 14.32
C PRO A 130 0.26 4.33 14.06
N TRP A 131 -0.04 5.36 13.28
CA TRP A 131 0.93 6.42 13.02
C TRP A 131 1.12 7.32 14.23
N MET A 132 0.03 7.77 14.83
CA MET A 132 0.07 8.74 15.94
C MET A 132 0.77 8.20 17.18
N GLU A 133 0.62 6.91 17.46
CA GLU A 133 1.20 6.29 18.66
C GLU A 133 2.61 5.75 18.44
N THR A 134 3.15 5.86 17.22
CA THR A 134 4.50 5.42 16.92
C THR A 134 5.43 6.64 16.86
N PRO A 135 6.52 6.64 17.65
CA PRO A 135 7.50 7.72 17.56
C PRO A 135 8.09 7.82 16.14
N GLN A 136 8.41 9.03 15.75
CA GLN A 136 8.96 9.28 14.41
C GLN A 136 10.19 8.43 14.12
N ASN A 137 10.25 7.86 12.93
CA ASN A 137 11.31 6.99 12.44
C ASN A 137 11.39 5.64 13.16
N GLN A 138 10.34 5.27 13.91
CA GLN A 138 10.24 3.94 14.53
C GLN A 138 9.29 3.05 13.74
N VAL A 139 9.44 1.75 13.91
CA VAL A 139 8.58 0.75 13.27
C VAL A 139 7.18 0.81 13.86
N ILE A 140 6.17 0.90 12.99
CA ILE A 140 4.78 0.75 13.39
C ILE A 140 4.54 -0.75 13.63
N LEU A 141 4.24 -1.12 14.88
CA LEU A 141 4.11 -2.52 15.25
C LEU A 141 2.88 -3.16 14.59
N PRO A 142 3.01 -4.36 14.04
CA PRO A 142 1.87 -5.05 13.42
C PRO A 142 0.68 -5.23 14.37
N GLY A 143 0.92 -5.47 15.66
CA GLY A 143 -0.17 -5.58 16.64
C GLY A 143 -0.98 -4.30 16.76
N LEU A 144 -0.34 -3.15 16.74
CA LEU A 144 -1.01 -1.86 16.79
C LEU A 144 -1.86 -1.63 15.54
N MET A 145 -1.33 -2.00 14.38
CA MET A 145 -2.07 -1.94 13.11
C MET A 145 -3.28 -2.88 13.14
N ALA A 146 -3.07 -4.10 13.60
CA ALA A 146 -4.15 -5.09 13.68
C ALA A 146 -5.32 -4.59 14.53
N ASP A 147 -5.02 -4.04 15.71
CA ASP A 147 -6.06 -3.51 16.60
C ASP A 147 -6.87 -2.40 15.95
N TYR A 148 -6.17 -1.45 15.35
CA TYR A 148 -6.83 -0.30 14.71
C TYR A 148 -7.69 -0.75 13.52
N PHE A 149 -7.12 -1.55 12.63
CA PHE A 149 -7.80 -1.94 11.40
C PHE A 149 -8.96 -2.90 11.64
N ARG A 150 -8.88 -3.76 12.68
CA ARG A 150 -10.02 -4.62 13.05
C ARG A 150 -11.23 -3.79 13.42
N LYS A 151 -11.04 -2.72 14.18
CA LYS A 151 -12.13 -1.80 14.55
C LYS A 151 -12.68 -1.07 13.34
N LEU A 152 -11.78 -0.66 12.44
CA LEU A 152 -12.18 0.05 11.21
C LEU A 152 -13.04 -0.85 10.33
N VAL A 153 -12.64 -2.11 10.13
CA VAL A 153 -13.39 -3.07 9.32
C VAL A 153 -14.77 -3.34 9.93
N GLN A 154 -14.88 -3.44 11.25
CA GLN A 154 -16.17 -3.65 11.92
C GLN A 154 -17.13 -2.48 11.69
N VAL A 155 -16.63 -1.25 11.62
CA VAL A 155 -17.47 -0.07 11.41
C VAL A 155 -18.04 -0.01 10.00
N ILE A 156 -17.32 -0.52 9.01
CA ILE A 156 -17.73 -0.43 7.60
C ILE A 156 -18.50 -1.67 7.11
N GLU A 157 -18.61 -2.71 7.92
CA GLU A 157 -19.41 -3.89 7.57
C GLU A 157 -20.91 -3.62 7.68
#